data_dffb82e85ccb2efb23d52402d6d2756b
#
_entry.id   dffb82e85ccb2efb23d52402d6d2756b
#
_cell.length_a   1.000
_cell.length_b   1.000
_cell.length_c   1.000
_cell.angle_alpha   90.00
_cell.angle_beta   90.00
_cell.angle_gamma   90.00
#
_symmetry.space_group_name_H-M   'P 1'
#
loop_
_entity.id
_entity.type
_entity.pdbx_description
1 polymer ?
#
loop_
_entity_poly.entity_id
_entity_poly.type
_entity_poly.pdbx_seq_one_letter_code
_entity_poly.pdbx_strand_id
1 'polypeptide(L)'
;MRMDRIEEKLDDIVQTKETIKYTPKDVECLTKNIYYEAGIEDRIGKYAVANITINRIKSGYWGKDVCRVVYAKKQFSWTLKKQLPKPNQKLWQESQNIALDVLSGARVRGLARSLYYHANYIRQPYWVDTTEHVLTIGRHIFYNRAKNSNVYI
;
A
#
# COMPACT_ATOMS: atom_id res chain seq x y z
N MET A 1 -24.89 11.63 -13.58
CA MET A 1 -24.46 11.42 -12.20
C MET A 1 -23.78 10.07 -11.97
N ARG A 2 -24.37 8.98 -12.42
CA ARG A 2 -23.72 7.66 -12.34
C ARG A 2 -22.45 7.57 -13.20
N MET A 3 -22.49 8.20 -14.37
CA MET A 3 -21.34 8.22 -15.29
C MET A 3 -20.17 8.96 -14.66
N ASP A 4 -20.44 10.11 -14.02
CA ASP A 4 -19.40 10.89 -13.34
C ASP A 4 -18.75 10.08 -12.22
N ARG A 5 -19.54 9.32 -11.45
CA ARG A 5 -19.03 8.50 -10.37
C ARG A 5 -18.13 7.36 -10.88
N ILE A 6 -18.47 6.77 -12.03
CA ILE A 6 -17.65 5.73 -12.67
C ILE A 6 -16.37 6.35 -13.21
N GLU A 7 -16.45 7.50 -13.85
CA GLU A 7 -15.30 8.22 -14.36
C GLU A 7 -14.33 8.61 -13.24
N GLU A 8 -14.84 9.10 -12.10
CA GLU A 8 -14.03 9.41 -10.93
C GLU A 8 -13.25 8.19 -10.45
N LYS A 9 -13.88 7.02 -10.37
CA LYS A 9 -13.22 5.77 -9.96
C LYS A 9 -12.14 5.33 -10.94
N LEU A 10 -12.35 5.51 -12.24
CA LEU A 10 -11.36 5.19 -13.26
C LEU A 10 -10.20 6.16 -13.22
N ASP A 11 -10.48 7.45 -12.92
CA ASP A 11 -9.46 8.48 -12.83
C ASP A 11 -8.64 8.40 -11.54
N ASP A 12 -9.08 7.63 -10.55
CA ASP A 12 -8.35 7.47 -9.30
C ASP A 12 -7.05 6.70 -9.46
N ILE A 13 -6.96 5.86 -10.49
CA ILE A 13 -5.73 5.11 -10.79
C ILE A 13 -5.16 5.64 -12.10
N VAL A 14 -3.95 6.19 -12.04
CA VAL A 14 -3.25 6.73 -13.21
C VAL A 14 -2.02 5.89 -13.51
N GLN A 15 -1.73 5.71 -14.80
CA GLN A 15 -0.52 5.05 -15.25
C GLN A 15 0.59 6.07 -15.37
N THR A 16 1.68 5.87 -14.65
CA THR A 16 2.88 6.70 -14.76
C THR A 16 3.96 5.95 -15.51
N LYS A 17 5.03 6.65 -15.88
CA LYS A 17 6.22 6.05 -16.48
C LYS A 17 7.23 5.63 -15.42
N GLU A 18 6.91 5.83 -14.16
CA GLU A 18 7.77 5.51 -13.05
C GLU A 18 7.73 4.00 -12.81
N THR A 19 8.85 3.33 -13.10
CA THR A 19 8.98 1.89 -12.88
C THR A 19 9.99 1.64 -11.77
N ILE A 20 9.74 0.58 -11.01
CA ILE A 20 10.64 0.11 -9.98
C ILE A 20 11.31 -1.16 -10.50
N LYS A 21 12.63 -1.20 -10.43
CA LYS A 21 13.38 -2.40 -10.75
C LYS A 21 13.04 -3.48 -9.72
N TYR A 22 12.63 -4.65 -10.18
CA TYR A 22 12.17 -5.69 -9.29
C TYR A 22 12.56 -7.09 -9.77
N THR A 23 12.57 -8.02 -8.82
CA THR A 23 12.81 -9.45 -9.06
C THR A 23 11.50 -10.21 -8.86
N PRO A 24 11.42 -11.50 -9.27
CA PRO A 24 10.26 -12.33 -8.94
C PRO A 24 9.99 -12.40 -7.44
N LYS A 25 11.03 -12.35 -6.62
CA LYS A 25 10.87 -12.34 -5.15
C LYS A 25 10.16 -11.08 -4.67
N ASP A 26 10.46 -9.93 -5.27
CA ASP A 26 9.79 -8.68 -4.96
C ASP A 26 8.30 -8.75 -5.32
N VAL A 27 7.94 -9.38 -6.42
CA VAL A 27 6.54 -9.59 -6.80
C VAL A 27 5.83 -10.41 -5.72
N GLU A 28 6.46 -11.47 -5.24
CA GLU A 28 5.90 -12.31 -4.17
C GLU A 28 5.71 -11.51 -2.89
N CYS A 29 6.70 -10.74 -2.47
CA CYS A 29 6.61 -9.91 -1.27
C CYS A 29 5.48 -8.89 -1.37
N LEU A 30 5.36 -8.20 -2.50
CA LEU A 30 4.31 -7.20 -2.69
C LEU A 30 2.93 -7.86 -2.76
N THR A 31 2.82 -8.99 -3.43
CA THR A 31 1.58 -9.77 -3.50
C THR A 31 1.10 -10.15 -2.10
N LYS A 32 2.00 -10.68 -1.28
CA LYS A 32 1.68 -11.04 0.10
C LYS A 32 1.22 -9.83 0.89
N ASN A 33 1.90 -8.70 0.74
CA ASN A 33 1.52 -7.50 1.48
C ASN A 33 0.13 -7.02 1.09
N ILE A 34 -0.18 -6.96 -0.20
CA ILE A 34 -1.51 -6.58 -0.67
C ILE A 34 -2.55 -7.56 -0.13
N TYR A 35 -2.28 -8.85 -0.23
CA TYR A 35 -3.22 -9.89 0.18
C TYR A 35 -3.55 -9.81 1.68
N TYR A 36 -2.53 -9.76 2.53
CA TYR A 36 -2.75 -9.80 3.98
C TYR A 36 -3.18 -8.46 4.57
N GLU A 37 -2.84 -7.35 3.91
CA GLU A 37 -3.24 -6.02 4.37
C GLU A 37 -4.59 -5.58 3.80
N ALA A 38 -4.92 -5.95 2.58
CA ALA A 38 -6.05 -5.40 1.87
C ALA A 38 -6.81 -6.42 1.01
N GLY A 39 -6.62 -7.72 1.25
CA GLY A 39 -7.21 -8.76 0.39
C GLY A 39 -8.71 -8.72 0.26
N ILE A 40 -9.42 -8.22 1.25
CA ILE A 40 -10.88 -8.08 1.24
C ILE A 40 -11.35 -6.66 0.92
N GLU A 41 -10.42 -5.73 0.68
CA GLU A 41 -10.75 -4.36 0.31
C GLU A 41 -11.12 -4.27 -1.17
N ASP A 42 -11.75 -3.14 -1.54
CA ASP A 42 -12.01 -2.85 -2.95
C ASP A 42 -10.69 -2.70 -3.70
N ARG A 43 -10.78 -2.80 -5.02
CA ARG A 43 -9.62 -2.75 -5.91
C ARG A 43 -8.76 -1.51 -5.67
N ILE A 44 -9.37 -0.32 -5.53
CA ILE A 44 -8.64 0.93 -5.29
C ILE A 44 -7.84 0.87 -3.97
N GLY A 45 -8.40 0.24 -2.94
CA GLY A 45 -7.72 0.07 -1.66
C GLY A 45 -6.47 -0.81 -1.77
N LYS A 46 -6.53 -1.83 -2.60
CA LYS A 46 -5.37 -2.71 -2.86
C LYS A 46 -4.26 -1.97 -3.59
N TYR A 47 -4.60 -1.17 -4.60
CA TYR A 47 -3.63 -0.31 -5.27
C TYR A 47 -3.02 0.71 -4.31
N ALA A 48 -3.83 1.29 -3.43
CA ALA A 48 -3.36 2.28 -2.47
C ALA A 48 -2.32 1.70 -1.50
N VAL A 49 -2.60 0.54 -0.93
CA VAL A 49 -1.65 -0.15 -0.04
C VAL A 49 -0.33 -0.44 -0.76
N ALA A 50 -0.41 -0.93 -1.99
CA ALA A 50 0.79 -1.21 -2.79
C ALA A 50 1.59 0.07 -3.08
N ASN A 51 0.92 1.19 -3.33
CA ASN A 51 1.58 2.47 -3.58
C ASN A 51 2.41 2.94 -2.39
N ILE A 52 1.98 2.64 -1.17
CA ILE A 52 2.76 2.99 0.02
C ILE A 52 4.11 2.29 0.01
N THR A 53 4.16 1.02 -0.39
CA THR A 53 5.43 0.30 -0.53
C THR A 53 6.36 1.01 -1.52
N ILE A 54 5.85 1.43 -2.67
CA ILE A 54 6.64 2.16 -3.66
C ILE A 54 7.17 3.48 -3.08
N ASN A 55 6.30 4.23 -2.42
CA ASN A 55 6.70 5.50 -1.78
C ASN A 55 7.77 5.29 -0.71
N ARG A 56 7.68 4.22 0.06
CA ARG A 56 8.67 3.87 1.06
C ARG A 56 10.02 3.52 0.46
N ILE A 57 10.04 2.79 -0.66
CA ILE A 57 11.28 2.52 -1.40
C ILE A 57 11.93 3.83 -1.82
N LYS A 58 11.14 4.74 -2.39
CA LYS A 58 11.63 6.04 -2.86
C LYS A 58 12.16 6.90 -1.73
N SER A 59 11.57 6.82 -0.54
CA SER A 59 12.03 7.56 0.63
C SER A 59 13.36 7.05 1.19
N GLY A 60 13.63 5.76 1.02
CA GLY A 60 14.84 5.12 1.52
C GLY A 60 14.83 4.80 3.01
N TYR A 61 13.77 5.13 3.76
CA TYR A 61 13.76 4.94 5.22
C TYR A 61 13.57 3.49 5.67
N TRP A 62 12.93 2.66 4.86
CA TRP A 62 12.63 1.27 5.24
C TRP A 62 13.43 0.23 4.46
N GLY A 63 14.15 0.66 3.44
CA GLY A 63 14.90 -0.22 2.54
C GLY A 63 14.78 0.23 1.10
N LYS A 64 15.57 -0.40 0.22
CA LYS A 64 15.68 -0.01 -1.18
C LYS A 64 14.93 -0.93 -2.15
N ASP A 65 14.35 -1.99 -1.64
CA ASP A 65 13.59 -2.93 -2.46
C ASP A 65 12.28 -3.32 -1.77
N VAL A 66 11.40 -3.96 -2.53
CA VAL A 66 10.06 -4.31 -2.05
C VAL A 66 10.13 -5.21 -0.82
N CYS A 67 10.90 -6.29 -0.88
CA CYS A 67 10.94 -7.25 0.23
C CYS A 67 11.48 -6.62 1.51
N ARG A 68 12.51 -5.78 1.42
CA ARG A 68 13.05 -5.09 2.59
C ARG A 68 12.02 -4.15 3.21
N VAL A 69 11.28 -3.42 2.38
CA VAL A 69 10.24 -2.51 2.87
C VAL A 69 9.11 -3.29 3.53
N VAL A 70 8.63 -4.35 2.90
CA VAL A 70 7.51 -5.15 3.41
C VAL A 70 7.86 -5.83 4.73
N TYR A 71 9.07 -6.36 4.84
CA TYR A 71 9.53 -7.06 6.04
C TYR A 71 10.30 -6.16 7.02
N ALA A 72 10.28 -4.86 6.83
CA ALA A 72 10.88 -3.93 7.77
C ALA A 72 10.30 -4.14 9.17
N LYS A 73 11.15 -4.01 10.17
CA LYS A 73 10.81 -4.34 11.56
C LYS A 73 9.55 -3.61 12.02
N LYS A 74 8.59 -4.37 12.55
CA LYS A 74 7.35 -3.86 13.18
C LYS A 74 6.40 -3.09 12.23
N GLN A 75 6.54 -3.25 10.91
CA GLN A 75 5.65 -2.53 9.99
C GLN A 75 4.31 -3.27 9.81
N PHE A 76 4.35 -4.56 9.56
CA PHE A 76 3.14 -5.33 9.28
C PHE A 76 3.07 -6.56 10.18
N SER A 77 1.98 -6.67 10.93
CA SER A 77 1.81 -7.75 11.91
C SER A 77 1.84 -9.15 11.28
N TRP A 78 1.36 -9.29 10.04
CA TRP A 78 1.35 -10.60 9.39
C TRP A 78 2.76 -11.15 9.16
N THR A 79 3.78 -10.28 9.04
CA THR A 79 5.16 -10.72 8.83
C THR A 79 5.76 -11.40 10.06
N LEU A 80 5.15 -11.22 11.22
CA LEU A 80 5.60 -11.83 12.48
C LEU A 80 5.05 -13.23 12.69
N LYS A 81 4.07 -13.65 11.91
CA LYS A 81 3.45 -14.97 12.05
C LYS A 81 4.30 -16.03 11.38
N LYS A 82 4.56 -17.12 12.09
CA LYS A 82 5.32 -18.27 11.55
C LYS A 82 4.56 -19.01 10.46
N GLN A 83 3.24 -19.10 10.60
CA GLN A 83 2.38 -19.72 9.61
C GLN A 83 1.23 -18.78 9.28
N LEU A 84 1.01 -18.58 8.00
CA LEU A 84 -0.09 -17.79 7.49
C LEU A 84 -1.18 -18.71 6.97
N PRO A 85 -2.45 -18.31 7.07
CA PRO A 85 -3.52 -19.10 6.48
C PRO A 85 -3.28 -19.30 4.98
N LYS A 86 -3.73 -20.46 4.48
CA LYS A 86 -3.63 -20.73 3.04
C LYS A 86 -4.42 -19.69 2.27
N PRO A 87 -3.83 -19.04 1.26
CA PRO A 87 -4.52 -17.98 0.52
C PRO A 87 -5.70 -18.48 -0.29
N ASN A 88 -6.73 -17.63 -0.41
CA ASN A 88 -7.77 -17.79 -1.41
C ASN A 88 -7.15 -17.52 -2.78
N GLN A 89 -7.24 -18.47 -3.70
CA GLN A 89 -6.57 -18.40 -4.99
C GLN A 89 -6.99 -17.20 -5.83
N LYS A 90 -8.28 -16.89 -5.85
CA LYS A 90 -8.81 -15.76 -6.63
C LYS A 90 -8.29 -14.43 -6.10
N LEU A 91 -8.34 -14.24 -4.79
CA LEU A 91 -7.85 -13.01 -4.16
C LEU A 91 -6.34 -12.89 -4.26
N TRP A 92 -5.64 -14.00 -4.20
CA TRP A 92 -4.19 -14.03 -4.39
C TRP A 92 -3.81 -13.59 -5.81
N GLN A 93 -4.47 -14.15 -6.81
CA GLN A 93 -4.21 -13.80 -8.20
C GLN A 93 -4.49 -12.32 -8.47
N GLU A 94 -5.57 -11.80 -7.92
CA GLU A 94 -5.88 -10.37 -8.02
C GLU A 94 -4.78 -9.53 -7.38
N SER A 95 -4.32 -9.91 -6.19
CA SER A 95 -3.22 -9.21 -5.50
C SER A 95 -1.94 -9.23 -6.32
N GLN A 96 -1.63 -10.36 -6.97
CA GLN A 96 -0.46 -10.47 -7.84
C GLN A 96 -0.57 -9.58 -9.07
N ASN A 97 -1.73 -9.54 -9.70
CA ASN A 97 -1.97 -8.68 -10.86
C ASN A 97 -1.79 -7.20 -10.49
N ILE A 98 -2.29 -6.80 -9.33
CA ILE A 98 -2.15 -5.43 -8.83
C ILE A 98 -0.68 -5.13 -8.50
N ALA A 99 0.02 -6.07 -7.89
CA ALA A 99 1.45 -5.90 -7.61
C ALA A 99 2.24 -5.59 -8.89
N LEU A 100 1.98 -6.37 -9.95
CA LEU A 100 2.64 -6.15 -11.25
C LEU A 100 2.28 -4.79 -11.85
N ASP A 101 1.01 -4.40 -11.78
CA ASP A 101 0.58 -3.09 -12.27
C ASP A 101 1.28 -1.95 -11.54
N VAL A 102 1.35 -2.03 -10.22
CA VAL A 102 2.00 -0.99 -9.41
C VAL A 102 3.50 -0.91 -9.69
N LEU A 103 4.15 -2.06 -9.82
CA LEU A 103 5.57 -2.09 -10.18
C LEU A 103 5.82 -1.51 -11.57
N SER A 104 4.83 -1.55 -12.45
CA SER A 104 4.88 -0.98 -13.80
C SER A 104 4.41 0.48 -13.88
N GLY A 105 4.08 1.10 -12.74
CA GLY A 105 3.78 2.52 -12.72
C GLY A 105 2.34 2.92 -12.39
N ALA A 106 1.45 1.98 -12.07
CA ALA A 106 0.10 2.33 -11.65
C ALA A 106 0.12 3.03 -10.28
N ARG A 107 -0.56 4.18 -10.19
CA ARG A 107 -0.57 5.00 -8.98
C ARG A 107 -1.98 5.46 -8.65
N VAL A 108 -2.28 5.55 -7.37
CA VAL A 108 -3.53 6.13 -6.90
C VAL A 108 -3.34 7.64 -6.79
N ARG A 109 -4.24 8.40 -7.40
CA ARG A 109 -4.20 9.86 -7.36
C ARG A 109 -4.30 10.35 -5.93
N GLY A 110 -3.42 11.28 -5.55
CA GLY A 110 -3.41 11.87 -4.21
C GLY A 110 -2.50 11.19 -3.20
N LEU A 111 -1.93 10.03 -3.52
CA LEU A 111 -1.07 9.29 -2.57
C LEU A 111 0.43 9.42 -2.82
N ALA A 112 0.85 10.31 -3.73
CA ALA A 112 2.26 10.36 -4.17
C ALA A 112 3.27 10.55 -3.03
N ARG A 113 2.87 11.16 -1.92
CA ARG A 113 3.73 11.43 -0.77
C ARG A 113 3.33 10.68 0.49
N SER A 114 2.32 9.82 0.40
CA SER A 114 1.84 9.07 1.56
C SER A 114 2.82 7.95 1.91
N LEU A 115 3.18 7.86 3.18
CA LEU A 115 4.14 6.86 3.68
C LEU A 115 3.54 5.96 4.75
N TYR A 116 2.37 6.31 5.28
CA TYR A 116 1.74 5.59 6.40
C TYR A 116 0.27 5.35 6.15
N TYR A 117 -0.21 4.25 6.68
CA TYR A 117 -1.64 4.01 6.78
C TYR A 117 -1.94 3.13 7.98
N HIS A 118 -3.19 3.15 8.43
CA HIS A 118 -3.70 2.17 9.38
C HIS A 118 -5.16 1.87 9.08
N ALA A 119 -5.63 0.73 9.57
CA ALA A 119 -7.03 0.37 9.46
C ALA A 119 -7.87 1.26 10.38
N ASN A 120 -9.07 1.65 9.93
CA ASN A 120 -9.94 2.54 10.69
C ASN A 120 -10.60 1.87 11.89
N TYR A 121 -10.54 0.53 11.97
CA TYR A 121 -11.15 -0.23 13.06
C TYR A 121 -10.14 -0.57 14.17
N ILE A 122 -8.90 -0.11 14.09
CA ILE A 122 -7.94 -0.23 15.18
C ILE A 122 -7.85 1.07 15.97
N ARG A 123 -7.30 0.98 17.18
CA ARG A 123 -7.01 2.18 17.97
C ARG A 123 -6.01 3.05 17.20
N GLN A 124 -6.24 4.37 17.19
CA GLN A 124 -5.36 5.30 16.50
C GLN A 124 -3.91 5.12 16.98
N PRO A 125 -2.97 4.79 16.07
CA PRO A 125 -1.57 4.63 16.45
C PRO A 125 -0.94 5.91 16.97
N TYR A 126 0.07 5.76 17.84
CA TYR A 126 0.75 6.90 18.44
C TYR A 126 1.44 7.82 17.43
N TRP A 127 1.84 7.28 16.28
CA TRP A 127 2.56 8.03 15.24
C TRP A 127 1.65 8.92 14.39
N VAL A 128 0.33 8.82 14.56
CA VAL A 128 -0.60 9.56 13.71
C VAL A 128 -0.48 11.05 13.96
N ASP A 129 -0.28 11.80 12.86
CA ASP A 129 -0.42 13.24 12.82
C ASP A 129 -1.63 13.53 11.94
N THR A 130 -2.74 13.90 12.55
CA THR A 130 -3.99 14.13 11.82
C THR A 130 -3.91 15.29 10.85
N THR A 131 -2.95 16.20 11.04
CA THR A 131 -2.73 17.32 10.11
C THR A 131 -2.12 16.83 8.78
N GLU A 132 -1.55 15.64 8.78
CA GLU A 132 -0.96 15.03 7.58
C GLU A 132 -1.86 13.98 6.95
N HIS A 133 -3.11 13.90 7.37
CA HIS A 133 -4.11 13.04 6.74
C HIS A 133 -4.29 13.44 5.28
N VAL A 134 -4.19 12.46 4.39
CA VAL A 134 -4.32 12.68 2.96
C VAL A 134 -5.71 12.28 2.49
N LEU A 135 -6.07 11.02 2.67
CA LEU A 135 -7.39 10.53 2.30
C LEU A 135 -7.67 9.18 2.97
N THR A 136 -8.94 8.80 2.94
CA THR A 136 -9.41 7.51 3.43
C THR A 136 -9.93 6.72 2.24
N ILE A 137 -9.49 5.48 2.13
CA ILE A 137 -9.94 4.56 1.07
C ILE A 137 -10.40 3.28 1.76
N GLY A 138 -11.69 2.94 1.62
CA GLY A 138 -12.25 1.79 2.29
C GLY A 138 -12.05 1.89 3.80
N ARG A 139 -11.38 0.89 4.37
CA ARG A 139 -11.10 0.84 5.81
C ARG A 139 -9.67 1.25 6.16
N HIS A 140 -8.97 1.90 5.24
CA HIS A 140 -7.60 2.38 5.47
C HIS A 140 -7.54 3.91 5.42
N ILE A 141 -6.83 4.48 6.38
CA ILE A 141 -6.60 5.92 6.48
C ILE A 141 -5.13 6.18 6.20
N PHE A 142 -4.86 7.07 5.23
CA PHE A 142 -3.52 7.33 4.71
C PHE A 142 -2.99 8.68 5.12
N TYR A 143 -1.69 8.74 5.40
CA TYR A 143 -1.01 9.94 5.89
C TYR A 143 0.32 10.16 5.19
N ASN A 144 0.68 11.44 5.05
CA ASN A 144 2.05 11.81 4.73
C ASN A 144 2.92 11.67 5.98
N ARG A 145 4.23 11.88 5.83
CA ARG A 145 5.14 11.90 6.97
C ARG A 145 4.81 13.09 7.87
N ALA A 146 4.81 12.86 9.20
CA ALA A 146 4.59 13.92 10.17
C ALA A 146 5.70 14.98 10.08
N LYS A 147 5.33 16.27 10.17
CA LYS A 147 6.25 17.39 9.96
C LYS A 147 7.42 17.43 10.92
N ASN A 148 7.20 17.05 12.18
CA ASN A 148 8.22 17.09 13.25
C ASN A 148 8.65 15.71 13.66
N SER A 149 8.68 14.78 12.72
CA SER A 149 8.73 13.38 13.04
C SER A 149 10.13 12.78 12.94
N ASN A 150 10.54 12.15 14.03
CA ASN A 150 11.55 11.10 14.01
C ASN A 150 10.87 9.74 14.00
N VAL A 151 9.65 9.66 13.51
CA VAL A 151 8.89 8.41 13.50
C VAL A 151 9.36 7.56 12.33
N TYR A 152 10.24 6.64 12.66
CA TYR A 152 10.66 5.55 11.77
C TYR A 152 9.96 4.32 12.28
N ILE A 153 8.91 3.95 11.61
CA ILE A 153 8.19 2.76 12.06
C ILE A 153 8.41 1.65 11.07
#